data_6e30b29b1ec718019e00660c382437a6
#
_entry.id   6e30b29b1ec718019e00660c382437a6
#
_cell.length_a   1.000
_cell.length_b   1.000
_cell.length_c   1.000
_cell.angle_alpha   90.00
_cell.angle_beta   90.00
_cell.angle_gamma   90.00
#
_symmetry.space_group_name_H-M   'P 1'
#
loop_
_entity.id
_entity.type
_entity.pdbx_description
1 polymer ?
#
loop_
_entity_poly.entity_id
_entity_poly.type
_entity_poly.pdbx_seq_one_letter_code
_entity_poly.pdbx_strand_id
1 'polypeptide(L)'
;MNKRHFLAALMGVLVFATGCTTTGPGASDPATRRQNIDSGVDNALANLYRQDPGSQQLVSRARGVLVFPAVLEAGFVVGAWRGDGALRKGGKTVSYHRTTGGSFGLQAGAQSTAVFLLLMTVDALARFEASRGWTAGVDASVTLVTVGANAQVT
;
A
#
# COMPACT_ATOMS: atom_id res chain seq x y z
N MET A 1 63.99 25.13 19.47
CA MET A 1 62.77 24.37 19.06
C MET A 1 61.77 25.41 18.60
N ASN A 2 61.52 25.50 17.29
CA ASN A 2 60.90 26.64 16.65
C ASN A 2 59.35 26.52 16.62
N LYS A 3 58.70 27.46 17.31
CA LYS A 3 57.22 27.61 17.37
C LYS A 3 56.60 28.06 16.03
N ARG A 4 57.33 28.06 14.92
CA ARG A 4 56.90 28.61 13.63
C ARG A 4 56.33 27.59 12.66
N HIS A 5 56.33 26.30 12.98
CA HIS A 5 55.83 25.26 12.10
C HIS A 5 54.46 24.71 12.51
N PHE A 6 53.86 25.23 13.59
CA PHE A 6 52.53 24.76 14.05
C PHE A 6 51.33 25.55 13.50
N LEU A 7 51.62 26.64 12.74
CA LEU A 7 50.57 27.51 12.22
C LEU A 7 50.23 27.29 10.74
N ALA A 8 50.87 26.36 10.06
CA ALA A 8 50.66 26.10 8.64
C ALA A 8 49.80 24.86 8.35
N ALA A 9 49.34 24.13 9.39
CA ALA A 9 48.57 22.91 9.22
C ALA A 9 47.03 23.08 9.48
N LEU A 10 46.55 24.29 9.70
CA LEU A 10 45.15 24.55 10.05
C LEU A 10 44.35 25.30 8.96
N MET A 11 44.84 25.29 7.74
CA MET A 11 44.18 26.02 6.63
C MET A 11 44.02 25.12 5.40
N GLY A 12 43.37 24.00 5.53
CA GLY A 12 43.22 23.06 4.40
C GLY A 12 42.04 22.11 4.49
N VAL A 13 41.01 22.35 5.31
CA VAL A 13 39.78 21.51 5.33
C VAL A 13 38.56 22.43 5.36
N LEU A 14 38.43 23.19 4.32
CA LEU A 14 37.16 23.87 3.99
C LEU A 14 37.01 23.67 2.50
N VAL A 15 36.27 22.68 2.05
CA VAL A 15 35.47 22.68 0.81
C VAL A 15 34.97 21.25 0.56
N PHE A 16 33.71 21.19 0.26
CA PHE A 16 32.85 20.11 -0.24
C PHE A 16 31.90 19.50 0.79
N ALA A 17 31.08 20.39 1.41
CA ALA A 17 29.71 19.98 1.69
C ALA A 17 28.89 20.16 0.40
N THR A 18 29.15 19.36 -0.64
CA THR A 18 28.17 19.09 -1.67
C THR A 18 27.08 18.31 -1.00
N GLY A 19 25.93 18.98 -0.79
CA GLY A 19 24.71 18.37 -0.28
C GLY A 19 24.26 17.26 -1.21
N CYS A 20 24.70 16.04 -0.94
CA CYS A 20 23.94 14.86 -1.32
C CYS A 20 22.68 14.90 -0.46
N THR A 21 21.56 15.33 -1.03
CA THR A 21 20.25 14.94 -0.52
C THR A 21 20.22 13.41 -0.59
N THR A 22 20.61 12.76 0.49
CA THR A 22 20.40 11.35 0.67
C THR A 22 18.89 11.16 0.82
N THR A 23 18.22 10.94 -0.31
CA THR A 23 16.93 10.27 -0.31
C THR A 23 17.19 8.96 0.40
N GLY A 24 16.69 8.81 1.63
CA GLY A 24 16.90 7.60 2.42
C GLY A 24 16.47 6.38 1.62
N PRO A 25 17.11 5.21 1.79
CA PRO A 25 16.72 3.98 1.10
C PRO A 25 15.28 3.64 1.50
N GLY A 26 14.31 3.90 0.59
CA GLY A 26 12.88 3.62 0.80
C GLY A 26 11.89 4.68 0.34
N ALA A 27 12.31 5.90 0.03
CA ALA A 27 11.44 6.92 -0.57
C ALA A 27 11.50 6.81 -2.09
N SER A 28 10.74 5.87 -2.66
CA SER A 28 10.48 5.90 -4.10
C SER A 28 9.76 7.20 -4.45
N ASP A 29 10.18 7.80 -5.57
CA ASP A 29 9.51 8.93 -6.19
C ASP A 29 7.99 8.67 -6.28
N PRO A 30 7.13 9.71 -6.07
CA PRO A 30 5.68 9.56 -6.10
C PRO A 30 5.12 8.92 -7.38
N ALA A 31 5.74 9.18 -8.53
CA ALA A 31 5.32 8.58 -9.81
C ALA A 31 5.65 7.07 -9.84
N THR A 32 6.86 6.70 -9.48
CA THR A 32 7.29 5.30 -9.35
C THR A 32 6.41 4.53 -8.36
N ARG A 33 6.05 5.16 -7.24
CA ARG A 33 5.18 4.53 -6.25
C ARG A 33 3.78 4.26 -6.80
N ARG A 34 3.17 5.22 -7.53
CA ARG A 34 1.87 5.02 -8.19
C ARG A 34 1.94 3.90 -9.21
N GLN A 35 2.99 3.87 -10.04
CA GLN A 35 3.20 2.80 -11.02
C GLN A 35 3.32 1.42 -10.35
N ASN A 36 4.03 1.32 -9.24
CA ASN A 36 4.15 0.07 -8.49
C ASN A 36 2.79 -0.38 -7.91
N ILE A 37 1.98 0.56 -7.40
CA ILE A 37 0.64 0.26 -6.92
C ILE A 37 -0.23 -0.24 -8.08
N ASP A 38 -0.24 0.44 -9.23
CA ASP A 38 -1.03 0.06 -10.39
C ASP A 38 -0.66 -1.33 -10.91
N SER A 39 0.63 -1.61 -11.06
CA SER A 39 1.12 -2.93 -11.46
C SER A 39 0.76 -4.01 -10.43
N GLY A 40 0.84 -3.69 -9.14
CA GLY A 40 0.42 -4.58 -8.07
C GLY A 40 -1.07 -4.90 -8.13
N VAL A 41 -1.92 -3.90 -8.38
CA VAL A 41 -3.38 -4.04 -8.53
C VAL A 41 -3.71 -4.93 -9.73
N ASP A 42 -3.06 -4.72 -10.89
CA ASP A 42 -3.28 -5.54 -12.08
C ASP A 42 -2.92 -7.00 -11.83
N ASN A 43 -1.78 -7.24 -11.18
CA ASN A 43 -1.33 -8.58 -10.82
C ASN A 43 -2.28 -9.25 -9.81
N ALA A 44 -2.75 -8.52 -8.81
CA ALA A 44 -3.68 -9.03 -7.80
C ALA A 44 -5.02 -9.43 -8.43
N LEU A 45 -5.58 -8.59 -9.30
CA LEU A 45 -6.82 -8.91 -10.04
C LEU A 45 -6.64 -10.12 -10.96
N ALA A 46 -5.52 -10.20 -11.70
CA ALA A 46 -5.22 -11.35 -12.54
C ALA A 46 -5.09 -12.65 -11.73
N ASN A 47 -4.49 -12.58 -10.54
CA ASN A 47 -4.41 -13.71 -9.62
C ASN A 47 -5.79 -14.13 -9.12
N LEU A 48 -6.61 -13.17 -8.68
CA LEU A 48 -7.98 -13.44 -8.22
C LEU A 48 -8.79 -14.17 -9.29
N TYR A 49 -8.75 -13.69 -10.54
CA TYR A 49 -9.49 -14.30 -11.67
C TYR A 49 -9.02 -15.72 -12.03
N ARG A 50 -7.73 -16.02 -11.81
CA ARG A 50 -7.20 -17.38 -12.01
C ARG A 50 -7.64 -18.35 -10.91
N GLN A 51 -7.75 -17.87 -9.69
CA GLN A 51 -8.11 -18.68 -8.53
C GLN A 51 -9.61 -18.87 -8.41
N ASP A 52 -10.38 -17.83 -8.68
CA ASP A 52 -11.83 -17.81 -8.72
C ASP A 52 -12.35 -17.13 -9.99
N PRO A 53 -12.63 -17.88 -11.05
CA PRO A 53 -13.17 -17.33 -12.30
C PRO A 53 -14.49 -16.58 -12.10
N GLY A 54 -15.29 -16.92 -11.08
CA GLY A 54 -16.55 -16.23 -10.74
C GLY A 54 -16.35 -14.81 -10.27
N SER A 55 -15.19 -14.51 -9.69
CA SER A 55 -14.85 -13.18 -9.20
C SER A 55 -14.79 -12.13 -10.31
N GLN A 56 -14.43 -12.52 -11.55
CA GLN A 56 -14.41 -11.60 -12.68
C GLN A 56 -15.79 -11.00 -12.95
N GLN A 57 -16.86 -11.81 -12.84
CA GLN A 57 -18.22 -11.33 -13.01
C GLN A 57 -18.64 -10.37 -11.88
N LEU A 58 -18.24 -10.66 -10.64
CA LEU A 58 -18.47 -9.76 -9.50
C LEU A 58 -17.76 -8.42 -9.69
N VAL A 59 -16.49 -8.45 -10.03
CA VAL A 59 -15.69 -7.23 -10.29
C VAL A 59 -16.28 -6.40 -11.42
N SER A 60 -16.76 -7.03 -12.50
CA SER A 60 -17.36 -6.31 -13.63
C SER A 60 -18.67 -5.62 -13.31
N ARG A 61 -19.41 -6.10 -12.30
CA ARG A 61 -20.67 -5.50 -11.81
C ARG A 61 -20.46 -4.37 -10.81
N ALA A 62 -19.29 -4.32 -10.18
CA ALA A 62 -18.99 -3.30 -9.18
C ALA A 62 -18.88 -1.90 -9.81
N ARG A 63 -19.40 -0.90 -9.12
CA ARG A 63 -19.29 0.53 -9.50
C ARG A 63 -17.90 1.07 -9.26
N GLY A 64 -17.20 0.50 -8.29
CA GLY A 64 -15.80 0.75 -7.99
C GLY A 64 -15.18 -0.47 -7.31
N VAL A 65 -13.90 -0.66 -7.53
CA VAL A 65 -13.12 -1.74 -6.91
C VAL A 65 -11.89 -1.13 -6.26
N LEU A 66 -11.84 -1.17 -4.95
CA LEU A 66 -10.66 -0.75 -4.19
C LEU A 66 -9.80 -1.99 -3.94
N VAL A 67 -8.59 -1.96 -4.43
CA VAL A 67 -7.65 -3.09 -4.35
C VAL A 67 -6.40 -2.69 -3.59
N PHE A 68 -6.09 -3.45 -2.57
CA PHE A 68 -4.81 -3.44 -1.87
C PHE A 68 -4.06 -4.71 -2.24
N PRO A 69 -3.08 -4.67 -3.15
CA PRO A 69 -2.41 -5.87 -3.67
C PRO A 69 -1.60 -6.62 -2.61
N ALA A 70 -1.16 -5.91 -1.57
CA ALA A 70 -0.43 -6.48 -0.45
C ALA A 70 -0.74 -5.68 0.82
N VAL A 71 -1.52 -6.25 1.70
CA VAL A 71 -1.67 -5.79 3.08
C VAL A 71 -0.72 -6.63 3.93
N LEU A 72 0.34 -6.00 4.39
CA LEU A 72 1.32 -6.62 5.26
C LEU A 72 0.83 -6.52 6.70
N GLU A 73 0.71 -7.65 7.34
CA GLU A 73 0.43 -7.76 8.77
C GLU A 73 1.62 -8.41 9.47
N ALA A 74 2.08 -7.81 10.56
CA ALA A 74 3.15 -8.35 11.38
C ALA A 74 2.86 -8.08 12.85
N GLY A 75 3.17 -9.05 13.72
CA GLY A 75 3.02 -8.90 15.15
C GLY A 75 3.19 -10.18 15.94
N PHE A 76 3.23 -10.00 17.26
CA PHE A 76 3.19 -11.05 18.28
C PHE A 76 2.32 -10.53 19.43
N VAL A 77 1.17 -11.15 19.72
CA VAL A 77 0.15 -10.68 20.68
C VAL A 77 -0.51 -9.36 20.25
N VAL A 78 0.29 -8.36 19.86
CA VAL A 78 -0.16 -7.11 19.24
C VAL A 78 0.46 -7.02 17.86
N GLY A 79 -0.35 -6.78 16.85
CA GLY A 79 0.07 -6.66 15.46
C GLY A 79 -0.33 -5.32 14.86
N ALA A 80 0.28 -5.01 13.73
CA ALA A 80 -0.11 -3.88 12.90
C ALA A 80 -0.15 -4.32 11.44
N TRP A 81 -1.07 -3.73 10.67
CA TRP A 81 -1.13 -3.94 9.23
C TRP A 81 -1.01 -2.63 8.46
N ARG A 82 -0.50 -2.74 7.25
CA ARG A 82 -0.39 -1.62 6.31
C ARG A 82 -0.46 -2.14 4.87
N GLY A 83 -1.20 -1.43 4.02
CA GLY A 83 -1.23 -1.66 2.59
C GLY A 83 -1.44 -0.36 1.82
N ASP A 84 -0.81 -0.24 0.66
CA ASP A 84 -1.10 0.80 -0.32
C ASP A 84 -1.93 0.17 -1.46
N GLY A 85 -2.91 0.89 -1.97
CA GLY A 85 -3.83 0.38 -2.97
C GLY A 85 -4.43 1.48 -3.84
N ALA A 86 -5.29 1.08 -4.79
CA ALA A 86 -5.95 1.99 -5.70
C ALA A 86 -7.43 1.67 -5.88
N LEU A 87 -8.23 2.71 -6.02
CA LEU A 87 -9.62 2.61 -6.44
C LEU A 87 -9.68 2.59 -7.97
N ARG A 88 -10.30 1.56 -8.52
CA ARG A 88 -10.57 1.39 -9.95
C ARG A 88 -12.05 1.63 -10.25
N LYS A 89 -12.33 2.41 -11.30
CA LYS A 89 -13.65 2.57 -11.91
C LYS A 89 -13.54 2.26 -13.39
N GLY A 90 -14.34 1.31 -13.88
CA GLY A 90 -14.26 0.89 -15.28
C GLY A 90 -12.85 0.45 -15.71
N GLY A 91 -12.12 -0.20 -14.83
CA GLY A 91 -10.76 -0.69 -15.08
C GLY A 91 -9.65 0.37 -14.96
N LYS A 92 -9.97 1.66 -14.72
CA LYS A 92 -8.99 2.74 -14.62
C LYS A 92 -8.81 3.18 -13.16
N THR A 93 -7.57 3.44 -12.75
CA THR A 93 -7.26 4.03 -11.45
C THR A 93 -7.76 5.47 -11.39
N VAL A 94 -8.55 5.77 -10.36
CA VAL A 94 -9.10 7.12 -10.12
C VAL A 94 -8.53 7.75 -8.85
N SER A 95 -8.08 6.95 -7.88
CA SER A 95 -7.43 7.45 -6.66
C SER A 95 -6.57 6.37 -6.02
N TYR A 96 -5.62 6.80 -5.17
CA TYR A 96 -4.73 5.94 -4.40
C TYR A 96 -5.07 6.06 -2.92
N HIS A 97 -5.06 4.94 -2.23
CA HIS A 97 -5.45 4.82 -0.84
C HIS A 97 -4.42 4.06 -0.04
N ARG A 98 -4.42 4.29 1.27
CA ARG A 98 -3.65 3.51 2.23
C ARG A 98 -4.57 2.96 3.29
N THR A 99 -4.38 1.68 3.63
CA THR A 99 -4.97 1.07 4.81
C THR A 99 -3.91 0.85 5.88
N THR A 100 -4.28 1.12 7.12
CA THR A 100 -3.44 0.86 8.30
C THR A 100 -4.34 0.51 9.46
N GLY A 101 -3.86 -0.31 10.38
CA GLY A 101 -4.58 -0.63 11.60
C GLY A 101 -3.76 -1.48 12.53
N GLY A 102 -4.36 -1.82 13.67
CA GLY A 102 -3.78 -2.70 14.68
C GLY A 102 -4.66 -3.93 14.90
N SER A 103 -4.03 -5.04 15.22
CA SER A 103 -4.69 -6.30 15.60
C SER A 103 -4.22 -6.74 16.98
N PHE A 104 -5.12 -7.44 17.70
CA PHE A 104 -4.79 -8.12 18.94
C PHE A 104 -5.08 -9.60 18.76
N GLY A 105 -4.11 -10.46 19.02
CA GLY A 105 -4.29 -11.91 18.93
C GLY A 105 -2.98 -12.66 19.13
N LEU A 106 -3.09 -13.95 19.40
CA LEU A 106 -1.95 -14.87 19.59
C LEU A 106 -1.32 -15.31 18.26
N GLN A 107 -1.29 -14.44 17.26
CA GLN A 107 -0.65 -14.73 15.97
C GLN A 107 0.77 -14.20 16.02
N ALA A 108 1.74 -15.10 15.90
CA ALA A 108 3.14 -14.74 15.73
C ALA A 108 3.51 -14.87 14.25
N GLY A 109 4.06 -13.82 13.68
CA GLY A 109 4.57 -13.88 12.31
C GLY A 109 4.30 -12.63 11.48
N ALA A 110 4.59 -12.77 10.21
CA ALA A 110 4.29 -11.78 9.18
C ALA A 110 3.56 -12.48 8.03
N GLN A 111 2.49 -11.87 7.56
CA GLN A 111 1.72 -12.36 6.41
C GLN A 111 1.40 -11.23 5.44
N SER A 112 1.15 -11.58 4.20
CA SER A 112 0.71 -10.66 3.17
C SER A 112 -0.58 -11.16 2.54
N THR A 113 -1.59 -10.31 2.48
CA THR A 113 -2.90 -10.63 1.94
C THR A 113 -3.33 -9.59 0.93
N ALA A 114 -3.80 -10.00 -0.23
CA ALA A 114 -4.48 -9.09 -1.16
C ALA A 114 -5.93 -8.90 -0.70
N VAL A 115 -6.38 -7.65 -0.68
CA VAL A 115 -7.72 -7.27 -0.22
C VAL A 115 -8.44 -6.52 -1.34
N PHE A 116 -9.67 -6.97 -1.65
CA PHE A 116 -10.53 -6.39 -2.66
C PHE A 116 -11.84 -5.96 -2.02
N LEU A 117 -12.18 -4.69 -2.14
CA LEU A 117 -13.45 -4.15 -1.70
C LEU A 117 -14.25 -3.73 -2.92
N LEU A 118 -15.32 -4.44 -3.17
CA LEU A 118 -16.20 -4.22 -4.30
C LEU A 118 -17.36 -3.33 -3.86
N LEU A 119 -17.37 -2.09 -4.35
CA LEU A 119 -18.43 -1.11 -4.11
C LEU A 119 -19.52 -1.35 -5.14
N MET A 120 -20.56 -2.10 -4.75
CA MET A 120 -21.55 -2.67 -5.67
C MET A 120 -22.58 -1.64 -6.14
N THR A 121 -22.82 -0.58 -5.35
CA THR A 121 -23.82 0.45 -5.65
C THR A 121 -23.18 1.82 -5.86
N VAL A 122 -23.90 2.71 -6.56
CA VAL A 122 -23.49 4.11 -6.73
C VAL A 122 -23.37 4.82 -5.38
N ASP A 123 -24.30 4.54 -4.45
CA ASP A 123 -24.28 5.12 -3.12
C ASP A 123 -23.10 4.66 -2.27
N ALA A 124 -22.73 3.38 -2.35
CA ALA A 124 -21.55 2.87 -1.66
C ALA A 124 -20.26 3.56 -2.17
N LEU A 125 -20.16 3.72 -3.49
CA LEU A 125 -19.04 4.42 -4.09
C LEU A 125 -19.00 5.89 -3.68
N ALA A 126 -20.15 6.59 -3.75
CA ALA A 126 -20.24 8.00 -3.36
C ALA A 126 -19.89 8.23 -1.88
N ARG A 127 -20.38 7.36 -0.99
CA ARG A 127 -20.03 7.41 0.45
C ARG A 127 -18.55 7.16 0.68
N PHE A 128 -17.96 6.18 -0.03
CA PHE A 128 -16.54 5.92 0.05
C PHE A 128 -15.71 7.14 -0.40
N GLU A 129 -16.06 7.75 -1.53
CA GLU A 129 -15.36 8.92 -2.07
C GLU A 129 -15.50 10.18 -1.19
N ALA A 130 -16.65 10.34 -0.52
CA ALA A 130 -16.88 11.44 0.41
C ALA A 130 -16.23 11.23 1.79
N SER A 131 -15.86 10.00 2.13
CA SER A 131 -15.30 9.67 3.45
C SER A 131 -13.82 10.06 3.54
N ARG A 132 -13.39 10.52 4.72
CA ARG A 132 -11.98 10.73 5.05
C ARG A 132 -11.29 9.51 5.63
N GLY A 133 -12.03 8.44 5.81
CA GLY A 133 -11.60 7.15 6.33
C GLY A 133 -12.76 6.17 6.22
N TRP A 134 -12.45 4.91 5.97
CA TRP A 134 -13.45 3.88 5.79
C TRP A 134 -13.12 2.67 6.66
N THR A 135 -14.16 2.09 7.27
CA THR A 135 -14.04 0.88 8.09
C THR A 135 -14.79 -0.25 7.43
N ALA A 136 -14.11 -1.36 7.18
CA ALA A 136 -14.72 -2.56 6.61
C ALA A 136 -15.86 -3.09 7.50
N GLY A 137 -16.95 -3.53 6.86
CA GLY A 137 -18.04 -4.25 7.54
C GLY A 137 -19.21 -3.39 8.01
N VAL A 138 -19.21 -2.07 7.77
CA VAL A 138 -20.33 -1.18 8.18
C VAL A 138 -21.39 -1.03 7.08
N ASP A 139 -21.06 -1.32 5.83
CA ASP A 139 -21.96 -1.16 4.69
C ASP A 139 -22.22 -2.48 3.97
N ALA A 140 -23.47 -2.95 3.98
CA ALA A 140 -23.89 -4.19 3.32
C ALA A 140 -23.77 -4.16 1.79
N SER A 141 -23.57 -2.99 1.19
CA SER A 141 -23.34 -2.81 -0.25
C SER A 141 -21.87 -2.94 -0.68
N VAL A 142 -20.98 -3.31 0.26
CA VAL A 142 -19.56 -3.58 0.01
C VAL A 142 -19.29 -5.06 0.17
N THR A 143 -18.78 -5.69 -0.88
CA THR A 143 -18.33 -7.09 -0.83
C THR A 143 -16.82 -7.10 -0.60
N LEU A 144 -16.40 -7.76 0.47
CA LEU A 144 -14.99 -7.98 0.80
C LEU A 144 -14.55 -9.34 0.25
N VAL A 145 -13.48 -9.35 -0.50
CA VAL A 145 -12.78 -10.58 -0.95
C VAL A 145 -11.32 -10.47 -0.55
N THR A 146 -10.79 -11.52 0.03
CA THR A 146 -9.37 -11.59 0.43
C THR A 146 -8.69 -12.78 -0.22
N VAL A 147 -7.42 -12.61 -0.58
CA VAL A 147 -6.57 -13.68 -1.11
C VAL A 147 -5.29 -13.74 -0.28
N GLY A 148 -5.17 -14.77 0.51
CA GLY A 148 -3.99 -15.01 1.35
C GLY A 148 -2.77 -15.49 0.55
N ALA A 149 -1.60 -15.51 1.21
CA ALA A 149 -0.34 -15.96 0.62
C ALA A 149 -0.38 -17.42 0.13
N ASN A 150 -1.29 -18.25 0.69
CA ASN A 150 -1.54 -19.63 0.30
C ASN A 150 -2.58 -19.78 -0.82
N ALA A 151 -2.93 -18.67 -1.50
CA ALA A 151 -3.89 -18.63 -2.60
C ALA A 151 -5.35 -19.01 -2.21
N GLN A 152 -5.71 -18.91 -0.93
CA GLN A 152 -7.10 -19.06 -0.50
C GLN A 152 -7.87 -17.78 -0.76
N VAL A 153 -9.02 -17.91 -1.47
CA VAL A 153 -10.01 -16.84 -1.67
C VAL A 153 -11.07 -16.97 -0.56
N THR A 154 -11.35 -15.89 0.14
CA THR A 154 -12.35 -15.86 1.23
C THR A 154 -13.21 -14.62 1.08
#